data_6ec61e1934c0453c29539cee7c48a1a5
#
_entry.id   6ec61e1934c0453c29539cee7c48a1a5
#
_cell.length_a   1.000
_cell.length_b   1.000
_cell.length_c   1.000
_cell.angle_alpha   90.00
_cell.angle_beta   90.00
_cell.angle_gamma   90.00
#
_symmetry.space_group_name_H-M   'P 1'
#
loop_
_entity.id
_entity.type
_entity.pdbx_description
1 polymer ?
#
loop_
_entity_poly.entity_id
_entity_poly.type
_entity_poly.pdbx_seq_one_letter_code
_entity_poly.pdbx_strand_id
1 'polypeptide(L)'
;LLVYELNNLINQNILKLNKNEISNYLENYPILNSFKINKIYPNKLKIELIKTKHLAKITYKNEIFFIGENGKLFKDDIENLKIPMIQGNVNIKTVNKFLNLLKKTSFDLSEIKFLNFFPSGRWDIIFNNDRIIKLPRKNVFKLINKAELLLKDQNFDKKIIDLRINNKIILSDE
;
A
#
# COMPACT_ATOMS: atom_id res chain seq x y z
N LEU A 1 5.64 5.69 -21.33
CA LEU A 1 4.63 6.73 -21.62
C LEU A 1 5.08 8.09 -21.05
N LEU A 2 5.26 8.21 -19.72
CA LEU A 2 5.64 9.46 -19.04
C LEU A 2 6.90 10.12 -19.62
N VAL A 3 7.96 9.34 -19.85
CA VAL A 3 9.22 9.84 -20.43
C VAL A 3 9.01 10.37 -21.86
N TYR A 4 8.20 9.68 -22.66
CA TYR A 4 7.88 10.09 -24.02
C TYR A 4 7.13 11.44 -24.04
N GLU A 5 6.18 11.64 -23.16
CA GLU A 5 5.40 12.87 -23.10
C GLU A 5 6.20 14.04 -22.52
N LEU A 6 7.11 13.79 -21.56
CA LEU A 6 8.06 14.81 -21.11
C LEU A 6 9.05 15.23 -22.21
N ASN A 7 9.33 14.35 -23.19
CA ASN A 7 10.16 14.70 -24.33
C ASN A 7 9.53 15.79 -25.23
N ASN A 8 8.20 15.96 -25.20
CA ASN A 8 7.53 17.06 -25.90
C ASN A 8 7.90 18.44 -25.35
N LEU A 9 8.49 18.50 -24.14
CA LEU A 9 9.02 19.73 -23.56
C LEU A 9 10.42 20.07 -24.10
N ILE A 10 11.09 19.15 -24.80
CA ILE A 10 12.38 19.38 -25.43
C ILE A 10 12.18 20.37 -26.57
N ASN A 11 13.09 21.31 -26.73
CA ASN A 11 13.07 22.40 -27.72
C ASN A 11 12.01 23.49 -27.47
N GLN A 12 11.29 23.46 -26.37
CA GLN A 12 10.44 24.60 -25.98
C GLN A 12 11.26 25.68 -25.29
N ASN A 13 10.84 26.92 -25.47
CA ASN A 13 11.47 28.04 -24.78
C ASN A 13 11.23 27.97 -23.27
N ILE A 14 12.29 27.82 -22.48
CA ILE A 14 12.23 27.64 -21.04
C ILE A 14 11.53 28.78 -20.31
N LEU A 15 11.57 29.99 -20.86
CA LEU A 15 10.88 31.16 -20.28
C LEU A 15 9.36 31.01 -20.41
N LYS A 16 8.88 30.39 -21.50
CA LYS A 16 7.46 30.17 -21.78
C LYS A 16 6.90 28.92 -21.10
N LEU A 17 7.73 27.96 -20.69
CA LEU A 17 7.28 26.77 -19.97
C LEU A 17 6.58 27.15 -18.68
N ASN A 18 5.38 26.64 -18.47
CA ASN A 18 4.59 26.85 -17.23
C ASN A 18 4.81 25.68 -16.28
N LYS A 19 5.43 25.97 -15.11
CA LYS A 19 5.64 24.94 -14.08
C LYS A 19 4.34 24.30 -13.58
N ASN A 20 3.25 25.09 -13.47
CA ASN A 20 1.98 24.59 -12.97
C ASN A 20 1.34 23.61 -13.94
N GLU A 21 1.46 23.82 -15.24
CA GLU A 21 0.98 22.87 -16.26
C GLU A 21 1.72 21.55 -16.16
N ILE A 22 3.05 21.60 -16.02
CA ILE A 22 3.87 20.39 -15.84
C ILE A 22 3.51 19.69 -14.52
N SER A 23 3.28 20.45 -13.43
CA SER A 23 2.88 19.87 -12.15
C SER A 23 1.53 19.19 -12.24
N ASN A 24 0.51 19.84 -12.78
CA ASN A 24 -0.83 19.28 -12.97
C ASN A 24 -0.79 18.01 -13.82
N TYR A 25 0.07 17.99 -14.84
CA TYR A 25 0.28 16.83 -15.66
C TYR A 25 0.88 15.66 -14.85
N LEU A 26 1.96 15.90 -14.08
CA LEU A 26 2.62 14.89 -13.27
C LEU A 26 1.74 14.36 -12.12
N GLU A 27 0.85 15.16 -11.56
CA GLU A 27 -0.11 14.76 -10.51
C GLU A 27 -1.09 13.69 -10.98
N ASN A 28 -1.35 13.60 -12.29
CA ASN A 28 -2.21 12.56 -12.88
C ASN A 28 -1.54 11.17 -12.94
N TYR A 29 -0.23 11.07 -12.62
CA TYR A 29 0.46 9.78 -12.59
C TYR A 29 0.45 9.18 -11.18
N PRO A 30 -0.42 8.20 -10.91
CA PRO A 30 -0.59 7.63 -9.57
C PRO A 30 0.65 6.88 -9.06
N ILE A 31 1.53 6.45 -9.95
CA ILE A 31 2.81 5.81 -9.59
C ILE A 31 3.83 6.80 -8.99
N LEU A 32 3.60 8.10 -9.12
CA LEU A 32 4.48 9.11 -8.54
C LEU A 32 4.06 9.42 -7.11
N ASN A 33 5.03 9.36 -6.21
CA ASN A 33 4.85 9.81 -4.82
C ASN A 33 5.06 11.33 -4.71
N SER A 34 6.12 11.81 -5.36
CA SER A 34 6.44 13.25 -5.40
C SER A 34 7.31 13.57 -6.62
N PHE A 35 7.38 14.84 -6.94
CA PHE A 35 8.25 15.35 -8.01
C PHE A 35 8.76 16.75 -7.68
N LYS A 36 9.86 17.14 -8.32
CA LYS A 36 10.44 18.47 -8.20
C LYS A 36 10.80 19.01 -9.58
N ILE A 37 10.36 20.21 -9.89
CA ILE A 37 10.59 20.86 -11.18
C ILE A 37 11.45 22.09 -10.97
N ASN A 38 12.63 22.13 -11.59
CA ASN A 38 13.56 23.25 -11.52
C ASN A 38 13.89 23.73 -12.93
N LYS A 39 13.68 25.03 -13.19
CA LYS A 39 14.22 25.69 -14.36
C LYS A 39 15.61 26.19 -14.05
N ILE A 40 16.58 25.82 -14.86
CA ILE A 40 17.97 26.25 -14.78
C ILE A 40 18.26 27.02 -16.06
N TYR A 41 18.31 28.34 -15.94
CA TYR A 41 18.52 29.22 -17.10
C TYR A 41 19.95 29.06 -17.64
N PRO A 42 20.17 29.24 -18.96
CA PRO A 42 19.18 29.76 -19.92
C PRO A 42 18.27 28.69 -20.56
N ASN A 43 18.58 27.39 -20.52
CA ASN A 43 17.93 26.40 -21.38
C ASN A 43 17.74 25.00 -20.77
N LYS A 44 17.86 24.84 -19.44
CA LYS A 44 17.76 23.50 -18.83
C LYS A 44 16.54 23.38 -17.91
N LEU A 45 15.71 22.37 -18.13
CA LEU A 45 14.65 21.93 -17.25
C LEU A 45 15.08 20.66 -16.53
N LYS A 46 15.08 20.66 -15.18
CA LYS A 46 15.35 19.49 -14.37
C LYS A 46 14.07 19.04 -13.70
N ILE A 47 13.64 17.79 -13.97
CA ILE A 47 12.48 17.17 -13.33
C ILE A 47 13.00 15.94 -12.57
N GLU A 48 12.84 15.94 -11.26
CA GLU A 48 13.13 14.81 -10.38
C GLU A 48 11.81 14.12 -10.04
N LEU A 49 11.74 12.81 -10.25
CA LEU A 49 10.56 12.00 -10.02
C LEU A 49 10.85 10.93 -8.96
N ILE A 50 9.99 10.84 -7.95
CA ILE A 50 10.07 9.81 -6.92
C ILE A 50 8.86 8.90 -7.05
N LYS A 51 9.10 7.63 -7.38
CA LYS A 51 8.05 6.61 -7.45
C LYS A 51 7.53 6.28 -6.06
N THR A 52 6.24 5.95 -5.96
CA THR A 52 5.64 5.45 -4.73
C THR A 52 6.11 4.02 -4.44
N LYS A 53 6.20 3.67 -3.15
CA LYS A 53 6.44 2.28 -2.75
C LYS A 53 5.15 1.49 -2.89
N HIS A 54 5.26 0.25 -3.34
CA HIS A 54 4.14 -0.70 -3.43
C HIS A 54 3.84 -1.26 -2.04
N LEU A 55 2.60 -1.17 -1.60
CA LEU A 55 2.18 -1.64 -0.27
C LEU A 55 1.34 -2.92 -0.32
N ALA A 56 0.50 -3.06 -1.33
CA ALA A 56 -0.39 -4.19 -1.50
C ALA A 56 -0.83 -4.33 -2.95
N LYS A 57 -1.41 -5.49 -3.27
CA LYS A 57 -2.11 -5.75 -4.54
C LYS A 57 -3.60 -5.87 -4.27
N ILE A 58 -4.42 -5.48 -5.25
CA ILE A 58 -5.88 -5.66 -5.22
C ILE A 58 -6.37 -6.02 -6.61
N THR A 59 -7.33 -6.92 -6.70
CA THR A 59 -8.02 -7.20 -7.96
C THR A 59 -9.21 -6.25 -8.12
N TYR A 60 -9.25 -5.52 -9.21
CA TYR A 60 -10.35 -4.65 -9.57
C TYR A 60 -10.70 -4.85 -11.05
N LYS A 61 -11.98 -5.15 -11.37
CA LYS A 61 -12.44 -5.47 -12.73
C LYS A 61 -11.60 -6.54 -13.44
N ASN A 62 -11.27 -7.62 -12.75
CA ASN A 62 -10.43 -8.75 -13.22
C ASN A 62 -8.99 -8.38 -13.57
N GLU A 63 -8.52 -7.21 -13.18
CA GLU A 63 -7.13 -6.79 -13.34
C GLU A 63 -6.48 -6.55 -11.99
N ILE A 64 -5.15 -6.77 -11.92
CA ILE A 64 -4.37 -6.52 -10.72
C ILE A 64 -3.90 -5.07 -10.72
N PHE A 65 -4.19 -4.38 -9.64
CA PHE A 65 -3.67 -3.05 -9.35
C PHE A 65 -2.79 -3.08 -8.12
N PHE A 66 -1.81 -2.20 -8.09
CA PHE A 66 -0.98 -1.93 -6.93
C PHE A 66 -1.54 -0.75 -6.15
N ILE A 67 -1.36 -0.79 -4.83
CA ILE A 67 -1.66 0.30 -3.92
C ILE A 67 -0.33 0.89 -3.47
N GLY A 68 -0.13 2.16 -3.79
CA GLY A 68 1.07 2.90 -3.42
C GLY A 68 1.05 3.42 -1.98
N GLU A 69 2.22 3.80 -1.49
CA GLU A 69 2.35 4.51 -0.21
C GLU A 69 1.59 5.84 -0.19
N ASN A 70 1.43 6.46 -1.36
CA ASN A 70 0.59 7.64 -1.58
C ASN A 70 -0.93 7.35 -1.55
N GLY A 71 -1.33 6.09 -1.34
CA GLY A 71 -2.72 5.65 -1.28
C GLY A 71 -3.45 5.57 -2.61
N LYS A 72 -2.76 5.77 -3.73
CA LYS A 72 -3.33 5.70 -5.09
C LYS A 72 -3.22 4.30 -5.66
N LEU A 73 -4.19 3.95 -6.55
CA LEU A 73 -4.14 2.72 -7.35
C LEU A 73 -3.39 3.00 -8.65
N PHE A 74 -2.54 2.07 -9.05
CA PHE A 74 -1.83 2.11 -10.33
C PHE A 74 -1.53 0.71 -10.86
N LYS A 75 -1.25 0.60 -12.15
CA LYS A 75 -0.73 -0.61 -12.78
C LYS A 75 0.78 -0.50 -12.86
N ASP A 76 1.45 -1.62 -12.64
CA ASP A 76 2.90 -1.76 -12.84
C ASP A 76 3.17 -3.18 -13.32
N ASP A 77 4.21 -3.37 -14.13
CA ASP A 77 4.59 -4.66 -14.72
C ASP A 77 5.61 -5.42 -13.85
N ILE A 78 5.64 -5.13 -12.54
CA ILE A 78 6.54 -5.81 -11.61
C ILE A 78 5.97 -7.17 -11.24
N GLU A 79 6.69 -8.21 -11.63
CA GLU A 79 6.41 -9.58 -11.21
C GLU A 79 7.06 -9.90 -9.85
N ASN A 80 6.50 -10.90 -9.14
CA ASN A 80 7.09 -11.50 -7.94
C ASN A 80 7.36 -10.56 -6.76
N LEU A 81 6.68 -9.40 -6.70
CA LEU A 81 6.80 -8.51 -5.55
C LEU A 81 6.12 -9.13 -4.32
N LYS A 82 6.90 -9.30 -3.23
CA LYS A 82 6.41 -9.84 -1.95
C LYS A 82 5.65 -8.75 -1.19
N ILE A 83 4.37 -8.62 -1.47
CA ILE A 83 3.43 -7.71 -0.78
C ILE A 83 2.07 -8.40 -0.69
N PRO A 84 1.23 -8.05 0.30
CA PRO A 84 -0.06 -8.70 0.50
C PRO A 84 -1.03 -8.48 -0.65
N MET A 85 -1.86 -9.49 -0.93
CA MET A 85 -3.03 -9.37 -1.79
C MET A 85 -4.26 -9.04 -0.94
N ILE A 86 -4.98 -7.97 -1.29
CA ILE A 86 -6.25 -7.61 -0.67
C ILE A 86 -7.36 -8.48 -1.28
N GLN A 87 -8.15 -9.11 -0.43
CA GLN A 87 -9.30 -9.91 -0.81
C GLN A 87 -10.60 -9.37 -0.16
N GLY A 88 -11.72 -9.54 -0.86
CA GLY A 88 -13.02 -9.06 -0.42
C GLY A 88 -13.45 -7.75 -1.09
N ASN A 89 -14.74 -7.45 -0.97
CA ASN A 89 -15.32 -6.22 -1.54
C ASN A 89 -15.07 -5.04 -0.60
N VAL A 90 -14.01 -4.29 -0.84
CA VAL A 90 -13.57 -3.18 0.01
C VAL A 90 -13.22 -1.95 -0.82
N ASN A 91 -13.59 -0.77 -0.34
CA ASN A 91 -13.20 0.49 -0.98
C ASN A 91 -11.77 0.90 -0.61
N ILE A 92 -11.12 1.61 -1.52
CA ILE A 92 -9.71 2.02 -1.37
C ILE A 92 -9.45 2.86 -0.10
N LYS A 93 -10.40 3.68 0.34
CA LYS A 93 -10.25 4.47 1.57
C LYS A 93 -10.13 3.58 2.81
N THR A 94 -10.91 2.50 2.87
CA THR A 94 -10.85 1.50 3.96
C THR A 94 -9.55 0.73 3.93
N VAL A 95 -9.10 0.33 2.74
CA VAL A 95 -7.79 -0.33 2.55
C VAL A 95 -6.66 0.57 3.03
N ASN A 96 -6.62 1.82 2.57
CA ASN A 96 -5.58 2.77 2.95
C ASN A 96 -5.53 3.02 4.47
N LYS A 97 -6.71 3.11 5.13
CA LYS A 97 -6.77 3.21 6.60
C LYS A 97 -6.13 2.00 7.26
N PHE A 98 -6.41 0.80 6.77
CA PHE A 98 -5.87 -0.43 7.34
C PHE A 98 -4.36 -0.57 7.08
N LEU A 99 -3.89 -0.31 5.85
CA LEU A 99 -2.46 -0.31 5.52
C LEU A 99 -1.67 0.71 6.35
N ASN A 100 -2.22 1.92 6.54
CA ASN A 100 -1.60 2.94 7.40
C ASN A 100 -1.56 2.54 8.88
N LEU A 101 -2.48 1.68 9.30
CA LEU A 101 -2.48 1.11 10.64
C LEU A 101 -1.40 0.03 10.76
N LEU A 102 -1.29 -0.87 9.77
CA LEU A 102 -0.24 -1.89 9.73
C LEU A 102 1.17 -1.28 9.70
N LYS A 103 1.38 -0.18 8.99
CA LYS A 103 2.67 0.55 8.99
C LYS A 103 3.12 1.04 10.37
N LYS A 104 2.21 1.16 11.34
CA LYS A 104 2.53 1.57 12.71
C LYS A 104 2.88 0.38 13.60
N THR A 105 2.82 -0.83 13.08
CA THR A 105 3.23 -2.08 13.73
C THR A 105 4.61 -2.48 13.23
N SER A 106 5.23 -3.49 13.83
CA SER A 106 6.49 -4.06 13.35
C SER A 106 6.30 -5.16 12.30
N PHE A 107 5.06 -5.40 11.83
CA PHE A 107 4.84 -6.38 10.77
C PHE A 107 5.49 -5.96 9.46
N ASP A 108 6.29 -6.85 8.90
CA ASP A 108 6.76 -6.70 7.53
C ASP A 108 5.64 -7.11 6.57
N LEU A 109 5.24 -6.18 5.69
CA LEU A 109 4.24 -6.47 4.67
C LEU A 109 4.64 -7.62 3.72
N SER A 110 5.95 -7.88 3.58
CA SER A 110 6.46 -8.98 2.76
C SER A 110 6.17 -10.37 3.37
N GLU A 111 5.91 -10.46 4.67
CA GLU A 111 5.52 -11.68 5.36
C GLU A 111 4.02 -11.97 5.27
N ILE A 112 3.22 -10.97 4.86
CA ILE A 112 1.77 -11.10 4.74
C ILE A 112 1.42 -11.57 3.33
N LYS A 113 0.67 -12.67 3.26
CA LYS A 113 0.16 -13.26 2.01
C LYS A 113 -1.14 -12.62 1.57
N PHE A 114 -2.11 -12.55 2.50
CA PHE A 114 -3.43 -11.99 2.23
C PHE A 114 -3.91 -11.06 3.35
N LEU A 115 -4.67 -10.05 2.96
CA LEU A 115 -5.48 -9.21 3.84
C LEU A 115 -6.95 -9.37 3.43
N ASN A 116 -7.69 -10.17 4.19
CA ASN A 116 -9.08 -10.49 3.87
C ASN A 116 -10.02 -9.53 4.56
N PHE A 117 -10.80 -8.81 3.78
CA PHE A 117 -11.86 -7.94 4.27
C PHE A 117 -13.23 -8.62 4.17
N PHE A 118 -14.01 -8.54 5.24
CA PHE A 118 -15.34 -9.13 5.31
C PHE A 118 -16.45 -8.06 5.31
N PRO A 119 -17.65 -8.39 4.83
CA PRO A 119 -18.80 -7.46 4.84
C PRO A 119 -19.13 -6.89 6.22
N SER A 120 -18.79 -7.63 7.30
CA SER A 120 -18.93 -7.17 8.69
C SER A 120 -17.99 -6.01 9.05
N GLY A 121 -17.08 -5.62 8.16
CA GLY A 121 -16.08 -4.56 8.38
C GLY A 121 -14.85 -5.01 9.17
N ARG A 122 -14.64 -6.32 9.31
CA ARG A 122 -13.47 -6.91 9.97
C ARG A 122 -12.40 -7.27 8.95
N TRP A 123 -11.16 -7.46 9.45
CA TRP A 123 -10.01 -7.92 8.68
C TRP A 123 -9.43 -9.20 9.28
N ASP A 124 -8.99 -10.11 8.40
CA ASP A 124 -8.11 -11.20 8.78
C ASP A 124 -6.76 -10.99 8.06
N ILE A 125 -5.65 -11.19 8.79
CA ILE A 125 -4.28 -11.14 8.26
C ILE A 125 -3.80 -12.56 8.13
N ILE A 126 -3.41 -12.98 6.93
CA ILE A 126 -2.88 -14.30 6.64
C ILE A 126 -1.42 -14.14 6.23
N PHE A 127 -0.53 -14.78 6.97
CA PHE A 127 0.92 -14.75 6.74
C PHE A 127 1.36 -15.85 5.76
N ASN A 128 2.57 -15.71 5.22
CA ASN A 128 3.17 -16.71 4.31
C ASN A 128 3.42 -18.07 4.97
N ASN A 129 3.55 -18.12 6.28
CA ASN A 129 3.70 -19.32 7.10
C ASN A 129 2.35 -19.90 7.57
N ASP A 130 1.25 -19.52 6.91
CA ASP A 130 -0.13 -19.94 7.18
C ASP A 130 -0.68 -19.55 8.58
N ARG A 131 0.01 -18.69 9.32
CA ARG A 131 -0.55 -18.07 10.53
C ARG A 131 -1.63 -17.09 10.18
N ILE A 132 -2.66 -16.99 11.03
CA ILE A 132 -3.83 -16.14 10.80
C ILE A 132 -4.11 -15.30 12.05
N ILE A 133 -4.30 -13.99 11.86
CA ILE A 133 -4.84 -13.10 12.87
C ILE A 133 -6.24 -12.68 12.43
N LYS A 134 -7.27 -13.04 13.22
CA LYS A 134 -8.66 -12.63 13.00
C LYS A 134 -8.98 -11.41 13.85
N LEU A 135 -9.27 -10.27 13.21
CA LEU A 135 -9.47 -8.98 13.87
C LEU A 135 -10.93 -8.59 13.94
N PRO A 136 -11.38 -7.90 15.01
CA PRO A 136 -12.71 -7.32 15.06
C PRO A 136 -12.79 -6.05 14.21
N ARG A 137 -14.02 -5.50 14.08
CA ARG A 137 -14.25 -4.22 13.39
C ARG A 137 -13.70 -3.00 14.15
N LYS A 138 -13.66 -3.06 15.50
CA LYS A 138 -13.25 -1.93 16.36
C LYS A 138 -11.99 -2.27 17.15
N ASN A 139 -11.29 -1.24 17.63
CA ASN A 139 -10.08 -1.37 18.46
C ASN A 139 -8.93 -2.15 17.78
N VAL A 140 -8.90 -2.16 16.46
CA VAL A 140 -8.00 -2.98 15.64
C VAL A 140 -6.54 -2.76 16.01
N PHE A 141 -6.09 -1.50 16.15
CA PHE A 141 -4.69 -1.18 16.44
C PHE A 141 -4.20 -1.79 17.77
N LYS A 142 -4.99 -1.62 18.85
CA LYS A 142 -4.64 -2.20 20.17
C LYS A 142 -4.52 -3.72 20.10
N LEU A 143 -5.38 -4.36 19.30
CA LEU A 143 -5.43 -5.82 19.20
C LEU A 143 -4.34 -6.38 18.29
N ILE A 144 -3.98 -5.67 17.21
CA ILE A 144 -2.82 -6.02 16.39
C ILE A 144 -1.55 -6.01 17.22
N ASN A 145 -1.32 -4.98 18.06
CA ASN A 145 -0.15 -4.92 18.92
C ASN A 145 -0.09 -6.09 19.91
N LYS A 146 -1.25 -6.56 20.41
CA LYS A 146 -1.30 -7.77 21.25
C LYS A 146 -0.92 -9.03 20.46
N ALA A 147 -1.44 -9.19 19.25
CA ALA A 147 -1.07 -10.31 18.38
C ALA A 147 0.41 -10.29 18.04
N GLU A 148 0.97 -9.12 17.78
CA GLU A 148 2.40 -8.93 17.50
C GLU A 148 3.28 -9.41 18.67
N LEU A 149 2.90 -9.10 19.90
CA LEU A 149 3.61 -9.57 21.09
C LEU A 149 3.58 -11.10 21.20
N LEU A 150 2.43 -11.74 20.90
CA LEU A 150 2.32 -13.19 20.90
C LEU A 150 3.19 -13.83 19.81
N LEU A 151 3.21 -13.24 18.62
CA LEU A 151 3.99 -13.79 17.50
C LEU A 151 5.52 -13.64 17.70
N LYS A 152 5.96 -12.71 18.56
CA LYS A 152 7.37 -12.53 18.93
C LYS A 152 7.85 -13.54 19.97
N ASP A 153 6.93 -14.20 20.69
CA ASP A 153 7.29 -15.24 21.64
C ASP A 153 7.77 -16.48 20.86
N GLN A 154 9.01 -16.91 21.14
CA GLN A 154 9.63 -18.08 20.48
C GLN A 154 8.90 -19.38 20.77
N ASN A 155 8.19 -19.46 21.91
CA ASN A 155 7.41 -20.63 22.30
C ASN A 155 5.97 -20.62 21.74
N PHE A 156 5.61 -19.57 20.97
CA PHE A 156 4.28 -19.46 20.41
C PHE A 156 4.14 -20.30 19.15
N ASP A 157 3.44 -21.42 19.26
CA ASP A 157 3.28 -22.45 18.21
C ASP A 157 1.92 -22.39 17.48
N LYS A 158 0.93 -21.63 18.00
CA LYS A 158 -0.43 -21.59 17.44
C LYS A 158 -0.52 -20.91 16.10
N LYS A 159 -1.36 -21.47 15.21
CA LYS A 159 -1.57 -20.92 13.86
C LYS A 159 -2.56 -19.78 13.83
N ILE A 160 -3.62 -19.84 14.66
CA ILE A 160 -4.70 -18.86 14.63
C ILE A 160 -4.75 -18.07 15.94
N ILE A 161 -4.72 -16.73 15.82
CA ILE A 161 -4.96 -15.78 16.89
C ILE A 161 -6.30 -15.09 16.58
N ASP A 162 -7.36 -15.50 17.28
CA ASP A 162 -8.67 -14.90 17.10
C ASP A 162 -8.95 -13.85 18.19
N LEU A 163 -9.05 -12.60 17.74
CA LEU A 163 -9.24 -11.40 18.59
C LEU A 163 -10.64 -10.80 18.42
N ARG A 164 -11.57 -11.50 17.78
CA ARG A 164 -12.90 -11.00 17.47
C ARG A 164 -13.81 -10.85 18.69
N ILE A 165 -13.56 -11.65 19.73
CA ILE A 165 -14.35 -11.59 20.97
C ILE A 165 -13.72 -10.59 21.91
N ASN A 166 -14.55 -9.66 22.40
CA ASN A 166 -14.08 -8.62 23.30
C ASN A 166 -13.44 -9.21 24.57
N ASN A 167 -12.27 -8.69 24.95
CA ASN A 167 -11.48 -9.11 26.11
C ASN A 167 -11.03 -10.59 26.12
N LYS A 168 -11.13 -11.30 25.00
CA LYS A 168 -10.65 -12.68 24.88
C LYS A 168 -9.69 -12.81 23.71
N ILE A 169 -8.70 -13.68 23.86
CA ILE A 169 -7.81 -14.15 22.82
C ILE A 169 -8.05 -15.65 22.71
N ILE A 170 -8.48 -16.12 21.55
CA ILE A 170 -8.66 -17.54 21.29
C ILE A 170 -7.49 -17.98 20.42
N LEU A 171 -6.81 -19.01 20.84
CA LEU A 171 -5.67 -19.61 20.15
C LEU A 171 -6.04 -21.01 19.69
N SER A 172 -5.81 -21.30 18.41
CA SER A 172 -6.08 -22.64 17.84
C SER A 172 -5.09 -22.98 16.73
N ASP A 173 -5.08 -24.23 16.34
CA ASP A 173 -4.28 -24.76 15.22
C ASP A 173 -5.14 -24.98 13.96
N GLU A 174 -6.48 -24.84 14.09
CA GLU A 174 -7.49 -25.00 13.04
C GLU A 174 -8.52 -23.86 13.08
#